data_42226d0392291f41ac1469c0351d62b6
#
_entry.id   42226d0392291f41ac1469c0351d62b6
#
_cell.length_a   1.000
_cell.length_b   1.000
_cell.length_c   1.000
_cell.angle_alpha   90.00
_cell.angle_beta   90.00
_cell.angle_gamma   90.00
#
_symmetry.space_group_name_H-M   'P 1'
#
loop_
_entity.id
_entity.type
_entity.pdbx_description
1 polymer ?
#
loop_
_entity_poly.entity_id
_entity_poly.type
_entity_poly.pdbx_seq_one_letter_code
_entity_poly.pdbx_strand_id
1 'polypeptide(L)'
;ASNDASRHSPLIWLVFLVIVIDLVGFGLVIPLLPFMAPSLGGDAADIAFIMITYAIGAAIIAPLWGRLSDTAGRRFALVLALLASSGAYVVTALSDTLMQVYVGRALSGLAAGSLPVATALMADLSPPERRAKAMGLVGTAFGLGLIAGPVLGGLLTGDSESFALPFYTAAVMSLIAAIFAFWLLPPQIVRSEGGKGDQALPNTSASVLAPRKNKLLLMQYVTHTCSVSSIIYLFPLWVADAYQWGPSNVGYFFGVVGVSMITLQGGLLATLSRVFGHLNVLRVGAIVYAASLFVVALGETTLWMPAMILFAFSGSTVCLPLLNAIASEIVQSNHRGRMMGMTASASSVGRIVGPLFAAGLLSSQGFGMAWLGRSVLPPGDQL
;
A
#
# COMPACT_ATOMS: atom_id res chain seq x y z
N ALA A 1 30.74 -11.24 -20.85
CA ALA A 1 30.04 -11.12 -19.53
C ALA A 1 30.04 -9.69 -18.97
N SER A 2 31.02 -8.84 -19.29
CA SER A 2 31.11 -7.46 -18.73
C SER A 2 30.21 -6.44 -19.47
N ASN A 3 29.81 -6.72 -20.70
CA ASN A 3 28.98 -5.80 -21.49
C ASN A 3 27.49 -5.88 -21.22
N ASP A 4 26.99 -6.99 -20.66
CA ASP A 4 25.57 -7.16 -20.30
C ASP A 4 25.19 -6.45 -18.99
N ALA A 5 26.09 -6.43 -18.03
CA ALA A 5 25.82 -5.76 -16.74
C ALA A 5 25.65 -4.24 -16.86
N SER A 6 26.28 -3.61 -17.86
CA SER A 6 26.14 -2.17 -18.13
C SER A 6 24.83 -1.80 -18.84
N ARG A 7 24.26 -2.72 -19.63
CA ARG A 7 23.00 -2.52 -20.36
C ARG A 7 21.75 -2.67 -19.46
N HIS A 8 21.81 -3.44 -18.38
CA HIS A 8 20.67 -3.62 -17.46
C HIS A 8 20.49 -2.46 -16.47
N SER A 9 21.57 -1.69 -16.21
CA SER A 9 21.49 -0.56 -15.27
C SER A 9 20.46 0.52 -15.67
N PRO A 10 20.42 1.02 -16.94
CA PRO A 10 19.44 2.03 -17.32
C PRO A 10 17.98 1.50 -17.32
N LEU A 11 17.77 0.23 -17.64
CA LEU A 11 16.42 -0.38 -17.61
C LEU A 11 15.85 -0.47 -16.19
N ILE A 12 16.68 -0.75 -15.19
CA ILE A 12 16.28 -0.79 -13.77
C ILE A 12 15.79 0.60 -13.34
N TRP A 13 16.51 1.67 -13.70
CA TRP A 13 16.11 3.04 -13.39
C TRP A 13 14.83 3.46 -14.13
N LEU A 14 14.65 2.98 -15.35
CA LEU A 14 13.43 3.22 -16.10
C LEU A 14 12.22 2.55 -15.44
N VAL A 15 12.33 1.27 -15.06
CA VAL A 15 11.28 0.55 -14.34
C VAL A 15 11.01 1.24 -13.00
N PHE A 16 12.04 1.68 -12.29
CA PHE A 16 11.90 2.47 -11.07
C PHE A 16 11.08 3.74 -11.30
N LEU A 17 11.38 4.51 -12.35
CA LEU A 17 10.64 5.72 -12.70
C LEU A 17 9.17 5.43 -13.01
N VAL A 18 8.90 4.37 -13.79
CA VAL A 18 7.53 3.92 -14.09
C VAL A 18 6.78 3.59 -12.80
N ILE A 19 7.41 2.87 -11.86
CA ILE A 19 6.83 2.53 -10.56
C ILE A 19 6.56 3.80 -9.74
N VAL A 20 7.50 4.76 -9.71
CA VAL A 20 7.32 6.03 -8.96
C VAL A 20 6.11 6.80 -9.50
N ILE A 21 6.03 6.98 -10.82
CA ILE A 21 4.93 7.73 -11.45
C ILE A 21 3.58 7.07 -11.14
N ASP A 22 3.47 5.75 -11.27
CA ASP A 22 2.24 5.01 -10.99
C ASP A 22 1.85 5.08 -9.51
N LEU A 23 2.83 4.94 -8.62
CA LEU A 23 2.59 5.00 -7.17
C LEU A 23 2.27 6.41 -6.66
N VAL A 24 2.78 7.46 -7.30
CA VAL A 24 2.35 8.84 -7.02
C VAL A 24 0.88 9.00 -7.40
N GLY A 25 0.47 8.52 -8.60
CA GLY A 25 -0.93 8.52 -9.02
C GLY A 25 -1.85 7.75 -8.05
N PHE A 26 -1.40 6.58 -7.59
CA PHE A 26 -2.12 5.79 -6.60
C PHE A 26 -2.22 6.51 -5.24
N GLY A 27 -1.10 7.05 -4.75
CA GLY A 27 -1.03 7.75 -3.47
C GLY A 27 -1.86 9.03 -3.42
N LEU A 28 -2.03 9.69 -4.57
CA LEU A 28 -2.85 10.90 -4.73
C LEU A 28 -4.32 10.63 -4.38
N VAL A 29 -4.83 9.45 -4.72
CA VAL A 29 -6.24 9.09 -4.56
C VAL A 29 -6.60 8.73 -3.12
N ILE A 30 -5.68 8.11 -2.36
CA ILE A 30 -5.97 7.53 -1.05
C ILE A 30 -6.61 8.53 -0.06
N PRO A 31 -6.04 9.73 0.16
CA PRO A 31 -6.57 10.67 1.16
C PRO A 31 -7.85 11.38 0.72
N LEU A 32 -8.25 11.25 -0.54
CA LEU A 32 -9.40 11.97 -1.10
C LEU A 32 -10.72 11.22 -0.90
N LEU A 33 -10.69 9.90 -0.88
CA LEU A 33 -11.88 9.06 -0.77
C LEU A 33 -12.75 9.38 0.45
N PRO A 34 -12.18 9.60 1.65
CA PRO A 34 -12.95 9.98 2.82
C PRO A 34 -13.69 11.32 2.71
N PHE A 35 -13.26 12.21 1.82
CA PHE A 35 -13.93 13.49 1.56
C PHE A 35 -14.89 13.39 0.37
N MET A 36 -14.57 12.57 -0.63
CA MET A 36 -15.40 12.39 -1.82
C MET A 36 -16.71 11.65 -1.53
N ALA A 37 -16.72 10.62 -0.69
CA ALA A 37 -17.95 9.86 -0.42
C ALA A 37 -19.03 10.71 0.26
N PRO A 38 -18.76 11.51 1.32
CA PRO A 38 -19.74 12.41 1.90
C PRO A 38 -20.26 13.48 0.95
N SER A 39 -19.43 14.02 0.05
CA SER A 39 -19.88 15.02 -0.95
C SER A 39 -20.91 14.46 -1.95
N LEU A 40 -20.97 13.13 -2.07
CA LEU A 40 -21.94 12.39 -2.90
C LEU A 40 -23.06 11.74 -2.08
N GLY A 41 -23.23 12.16 -0.82
CA GLY A 41 -24.27 11.65 0.07
C GLY A 41 -23.97 10.29 0.71
N GLY A 42 -22.69 9.85 0.66
CA GLY A 42 -22.24 8.64 1.33
C GLY A 42 -21.91 8.85 2.81
N ASP A 43 -21.95 7.78 3.57
CA ASP A 43 -21.60 7.77 4.98
C ASP A 43 -20.21 7.14 5.25
N ALA A 44 -19.84 7.00 6.53
CA ALA A 44 -18.59 6.38 6.94
C ALA A 44 -18.48 4.90 6.51
N ALA A 45 -19.59 4.17 6.43
CA ALA A 45 -19.60 2.80 5.95
C ALA A 45 -19.30 2.73 4.44
N ASP A 46 -19.84 3.67 3.67
CA ASP A 46 -19.56 3.77 2.23
C ASP A 46 -18.06 3.97 1.95
N ILE A 47 -17.39 4.82 2.74
CA ILE A 47 -15.94 5.02 2.61
C ILE A 47 -15.18 3.70 2.82
N ALA A 48 -15.55 2.94 3.86
CA ALA A 48 -14.95 1.64 4.11
C ALA A 48 -15.20 0.66 2.96
N PHE A 49 -16.44 0.57 2.47
CA PHE A 49 -16.80 -0.30 1.35
C PHE A 49 -16.09 0.09 0.05
N ILE A 50 -15.94 1.39 -0.25
CA ILE A 50 -15.16 1.90 -1.39
C ILE A 50 -13.71 1.41 -1.32
N MET A 51 -13.06 1.49 -0.15
CA MET A 51 -11.69 1.00 0.05
C MET A 51 -11.59 -0.52 -0.11
N ILE A 52 -12.56 -1.25 0.44
CA ILE A 52 -12.62 -2.72 0.39
C ILE A 52 -12.88 -3.21 -1.04
N THR A 53 -13.73 -2.55 -1.78
CA THR A 53 -14.03 -2.88 -3.18
C THR A 53 -12.76 -2.91 -4.03
N TYR A 54 -11.88 -1.93 -3.86
CA TYR A 54 -10.55 -1.95 -4.46
C TYR A 54 -9.71 -3.14 -3.98
N ALA A 55 -9.65 -3.38 -2.67
CA ALA A 55 -8.81 -4.42 -2.08
C ALA A 55 -9.25 -5.84 -2.52
N ILE A 56 -10.56 -6.08 -2.61
CA ILE A 56 -11.13 -7.33 -3.11
C ILE A 56 -10.77 -7.51 -4.60
N GLY A 57 -11.00 -6.48 -5.43
CA GLY A 57 -10.65 -6.52 -6.85
C GLY A 57 -9.18 -6.84 -7.07
N ALA A 58 -8.29 -6.17 -6.34
CA ALA A 58 -6.84 -6.40 -6.39
C ALA A 58 -6.45 -7.84 -5.95
N ALA A 59 -7.07 -8.36 -4.90
CA ALA A 59 -6.81 -9.71 -4.42
C ALA A 59 -7.24 -10.79 -5.43
N ILE A 60 -8.42 -10.63 -6.04
CA ILE A 60 -8.96 -11.58 -7.03
C ILE A 60 -8.12 -11.58 -8.30
N ILE A 61 -7.72 -10.41 -8.81
CA ILE A 61 -7.07 -10.27 -10.10
C ILE A 61 -5.56 -10.58 -10.06
N ALA A 62 -4.91 -10.48 -8.89
CA ALA A 62 -3.45 -10.61 -8.75
C ALA A 62 -2.88 -11.90 -9.39
N PRO A 63 -3.47 -13.10 -9.24
CA PRO A 63 -2.98 -14.30 -9.90
C PRO A 63 -3.09 -14.24 -11.44
N LEU A 64 -4.11 -13.53 -11.96
CA LEU A 64 -4.28 -13.39 -13.41
C LEU A 64 -3.23 -12.45 -13.99
N TRP A 65 -2.91 -11.32 -13.34
CA TRP A 65 -1.82 -10.45 -13.75
C TRP A 65 -0.47 -11.16 -13.73
N GLY A 66 -0.23 -12.01 -12.72
CA GLY A 66 0.97 -12.86 -12.68
C GLY A 66 1.05 -13.78 -13.89
N ARG A 67 -0.02 -14.55 -14.19
CA ARG A 67 -0.07 -15.45 -15.35
C ARG A 67 0.07 -14.70 -16.67
N LEU A 68 -0.64 -13.59 -16.84
CA LEU A 68 -0.54 -12.76 -18.04
C LEU A 68 0.89 -12.27 -18.25
N SER A 69 1.52 -11.80 -17.18
CA SER A 69 2.91 -11.33 -17.18
C SER A 69 3.91 -12.45 -17.55
N ASP A 70 3.64 -13.69 -17.14
CA ASP A 70 4.48 -14.84 -17.45
C ASP A 70 4.26 -15.37 -18.88
N THR A 71 3.05 -15.25 -19.44
CA THR A 71 2.67 -15.82 -20.74
C THR A 71 2.78 -14.82 -21.89
N ALA A 72 2.23 -13.61 -21.73
CA ALA A 72 2.24 -12.56 -22.75
C ALA A 72 3.45 -11.61 -22.64
N GLY A 73 4.25 -11.75 -21.59
CA GLY A 73 5.47 -10.99 -21.34
C GLY A 73 5.29 -9.81 -20.38
N ARG A 74 6.37 -9.49 -19.65
CA ARG A 74 6.41 -8.48 -18.60
C ARG A 74 5.98 -7.09 -19.08
N ARG A 75 6.52 -6.65 -20.22
CA ARG A 75 6.21 -5.34 -20.80
C ARG A 75 4.72 -5.22 -21.14
N PHE A 76 4.16 -6.21 -21.87
CA PHE A 76 2.76 -6.19 -22.27
C PHE A 76 1.83 -6.11 -21.06
N ALA A 77 2.05 -6.99 -20.06
CA ALA A 77 1.25 -7.01 -18.85
C ALA A 77 1.34 -5.69 -18.06
N LEU A 78 2.55 -5.09 -17.96
CA LEU A 78 2.76 -3.82 -17.29
C LEU A 78 2.00 -2.68 -17.99
N VAL A 79 2.15 -2.55 -19.31
CA VAL A 79 1.46 -1.52 -20.10
C VAL A 79 -0.05 -1.66 -19.99
N LEU A 80 -0.58 -2.89 -20.11
CA LEU A 80 -2.00 -3.14 -19.99
C LEU A 80 -2.55 -2.79 -18.61
N ALA A 81 -1.82 -3.13 -17.54
CA ALA A 81 -2.21 -2.78 -16.17
C ALA A 81 -2.24 -1.26 -15.96
N LEU A 82 -1.23 -0.53 -16.46
CA LEU A 82 -1.16 0.93 -16.37
C LEU A 82 -2.28 1.62 -17.17
N LEU A 83 -2.58 1.13 -18.38
CA LEU A 83 -3.71 1.64 -19.19
C LEU A 83 -5.06 1.37 -18.51
N ALA A 84 -5.24 0.17 -17.96
CA ALA A 84 -6.44 -0.18 -17.20
C ALA A 84 -6.60 0.71 -15.95
N SER A 85 -5.51 1.00 -15.22
CA SER A 85 -5.49 1.93 -14.08
C SER A 85 -5.86 3.34 -14.52
N SER A 86 -5.28 3.83 -15.62
CA SER A 86 -5.61 5.14 -16.19
C SER A 86 -7.11 5.24 -16.52
N GLY A 87 -7.68 4.24 -17.21
CA GLY A 87 -9.11 4.18 -17.52
C GLY A 87 -9.99 4.16 -16.26
N ALA A 88 -9.60 3.39 -15.24
CA ALA A 88 -10.33 3.33 -13.97
C ALA A 88 -10.33 4.68 -13.23
N TYR A 89 -9.21 5.42 -13.26
CA TYR A 89 -9.16 6.78 -12.70
C TYR A 89 -10.04 7.76 -13.48
N VAL A 90 -10.10 7.67 -14.81
CA VAL A 90 -11.02 8.48 -15.61
C VAL A 90 -12.48 8.20 -15.23
N VAL A 91 -12.86 6.92 -15.09
CA VAL A 91 -14.22 6.55 -14.64
C VAL A 91 -14.53 7.16 -13.27
N THR A 92 -13.56 7.13 -12.34
CA THR A 92 -13.74 7.73 -11.01
C THR A 92 -13.79 9.26 -11.09
N ALA A 93 -13.00 9.90 -11.97
CA ALA A 93 -13.03 11.35 -12.19
C ALA A 93 -14.38 11.87 -12.71
N LEU A 94 -15.07 11.04 -13.48
CA LEU A 94 -16.39 11.34 -14.06
C LEU A 94 -17.55 10.94 -13.15
N SER A 95 -17.29 10.54 -11.90
CA SER A 95 -18.33 10.06 -11.00
C SER A 95 -19.11 11.22 -10.38
N ASP A 96 -20.41 11.27 -10.66
CA ASP A 96 -21.39 12.19 -10.08
C ASP A 96 -22.28 11.52 -9.03
N THR A 97 -22.12 10.20 -8.86
CA THR A 97 -22.88 9.39 -7.89
C THR A 97 -21.97 8.43 -7.14
N LEU A 98 -22.35 8.09 -5.93
CA LEU A 98 -21.63 7.14 -5.09
C LEU A 98 -21.45 5.77 -5.78
N MET A 99 -22.47 5.30 -6.52
CA MET A 99 -22.39 4.03 -7.27
C MET A 99 -21.31 4.06 -8.34
N GLN A 100 -21.14 5.20 -9.04
CA GLN A 100 -20.07 5.34 -10.04
C GLN A 100 -18.68 5.31 -9.39
N VAL A 101 -18.54 5.87 -8.18
CA VAL A 101 -17.29 5.75 -7.38
C VAL A 101 -17.00 4.29 -7.04
N TYR A 102 -18.00 3.50 -6.62
CA TYR A 102 -17.85 2.06 -6.40
C TYR A 102 -17.37 1.33 -7.65
N VAL A 103 -17.99 1.62 -8.80
CA VAL A 103 -17.57 1.04 -10.10
C VAL A 103 -16.12 1.43 -10.42
N GLY A 104 -15.77 2.70 -10.30
CA GLY A 104 -14.40 3.18 -10.53
C GLY A 104 -13.38 2.49 -9.61
N ARG A 105 -13.73 2.27 -8.34
CA ARG A 105 -12.87 1.56 -7.38
C ARG A 105 -12.76 0.07 -7.65
N ALA A 106 -13.85 -0.57 -8.08
CA ALA A 106 -13.82 -1.95 -8.54
C ALA A 106 -12.89 -2.13 -9.75
N LEU A 107 -13.03 -1.25 -10.75
CA LEU A 107 -12.16 -1.23 -11.93
C LEU A 107 -10.69 -0.96 -11.55
N SER A 108 -10.43 0.01 -10.65
CA SER A 108 -9.08 0.28 -10.15
C SER A 108 -8.48 -0.94 -9.45
N GLY A 109 -9.28 -1.67 -8.66
CA GLY A 109 -8.85 -2.92 -8.02
C GLY A 109 -8.50 -3.99 -9.06
N LEU A 110 -9.35 -4.20 -10.07
CA LEU A 110 -9.10 -5.14 -11.16
C LEU A 110 -7.89 -4.73 -12.03
N ALA A 111 -7.56 -3.45 -12.10
CA ALA A 111 -6.39 -2.92 -12.78
C ALA A 111 -5.09 -3.02 -11.96
N ALA A 112 -5.13 -3.42 -10.68
CA ALA A 112 -4.00 -3.39 -9.73
C ALA A 112 -2.91 -4.44 -10.05
N GLY A 113 -2.43 -4.48 -11.28
CA GLY A 113 -1.39 -5.37 -11.77
C GLY A 113 -0.01 -4.72 -11.96
N SER A 114 0.06 -3.39 -11.98
CA SER A 114 1.29 -2.66 -12.33
C SER A 114 2.43 -2.94 -11.35
N LEU A 115 2.20 -2.81 -10.04
CA LEU A 115 3.24 -3.01 -9.02
C LEU A 115 3.77 -4.45 -8.97
N PRO A 116 2.95 -5.52 -8.89
CA PRO A 116 3.47 -6.88 -8.90
C PRO A 116 4.20 -7.23 -10.21
N VAL A 117 3.71 -6.79 -11.36
CA VAL A 117 4.38 -7.01 -12.65
C VAL A 117 5.70 -6.25 -12.73
N ALA A 118 5.75 -4.98 -12.32
CA ALA A 118 6.97 -4.18 -12.30
C ALA A 118 8.00 -4.73 -11.29
N THR A 119 7.55 -5.23 -10.15
CA THR A 119 8.43 -5.89 -9.16
C THR A 119 9.05 -7.16 -9.74
N ALA A 120 8.26 -7.99 -10.44
CA ALA A 120 8.77 -9.16 -11.11
C ALA A 120 9.77 -8.78 -12.22
N LEU A 121 9.48 -7.73 -12.98
CA LEU A 121 10.38 -7.19 -14.00
C LEU A 121 11.71 -6.70 -13.41
N MET A 122 11.66 -6.00 -12.28
CA MET A 122 12.88 -5.57 -11.54
C MET A 122 13.72 -6.76 -11.10
N ALA A 123 13.08 -7.85 -10.65
CA ALA A 123 13.76 -9.08 -10.28
C ALA A 123 14.42 -9.78 -11.49
N ASP A 124 13.71 -9.81 -12.64
CA ASP A 124 14.19 -10.43 -13.88
C ASP A 124 15.37 -9.65 -14.50
N LEU A 125 15.37 -8.32 -14.37
CA LEU A 125 16.46 -7.44 -14.84
C LEU A 125 17.68 -7.42 -13.91
N SER A 126 17.57 -7.98 -12.71
CA SER A 126 18.61 -7.88 -11.69
C SER A 126 19.36 -9.20 -11.52
N PRO A 127 20.70 -9.21 -11.58
CA PRO A 127 21.50 -10.36 -11.21
C PRO A 127 21.19 -10.82 -9.76
N PRO A 128 21.32 -12.11 -9.43
CA PRO A 128 20.99 -12.63 -8.10
C PRO A 128 21.59 -11.83 -6.94
N GLU A 129 22.85 -11.39 -7.10
CA GLU A 129 23.62 -10.64 -6.10
C GLU A 129 23.08 -9.22 -5.86
N ARG A 130 22.35 -8.66 -6.84
CA ARG A 130 21.81 -7.28 -6.81
C ARG A 130 20.30 -7.24 -6.63
N ARG A 131 19.59 -8.38 -6.59
CA ARG A 131 18.13 -8.43 -6.44
C ARG A 131 17.64 -7.74 -5.17
N ALA A 132 18.34 -7.90 -4.05
CA ALA A 132 18.00 -7.21 -2.82
C ALA A 132 18.04 -5.68 -2.98
N LYS A 133 19.03 -5.15 -3.70
CA LYS A 133 19.13 -3.71 -4.01
C LYS A 133 17.99 -3.26 -4.91
N ALA A 134 17.64 -4.04 -5.93
CA ALA A 134 16.52 -3.74 -6.83
C ALA A 134 15.18 -3.73 -6.10
N MET A 135 14.94 -4.68 -5.18
CA MET A 135 13.75 -4.67 -4.33
C MET A 135 13.72 -3.47 -3.37
N GLY A 136 14.89 -3.01 -2.91
CA GLY A 136 15.00 -1.77 -2.15
C GLY A 136 14.56 -0.54 -2.94
N LEU A 137 14.85 -0.48 -4.26
CA LEU A 137 14.34 0.59 -5.13
C LEU A 137 12.81 0.56 -5.25
N VAL A 138 12.19 -0.62 -5.33
CA VAL A 138 10.71 -0.73 -5.32
C VAL A 138 10.14 -0.16 -4.02
N GLY A 139 10.75 -0.46 -2.87
CA GLY A 139 10.38 0.14 -1.59
C GLY A 139 10.55 1.66 -1.55
N THR A 140 11.65 2.17 -2.13
CA THR A 140 11.88 3.62 -2.26
C THR A 140 10.82 4.28 -3.16
N ALA A 141 10.47 3.65 -4.29
CA ALA A 141 9.40 4.14 -5.16
C ALA A 141 8.06 4.22 -4.44
N PHE A 142 7.75 3.20 -3.62
CA PHE A 142 6.55 3.20 -2.79
C PHE A 142 6.54 4.35 -1.77
N GLY A 143 7.66 4.59 -1.10
CA GLY A 143 7.83 5.72 -0.20
C GLY A 143 7.65 7.07 -0.89
N LEU A 144 8.26 7.26 -2.07
CA LEU A 144 8.10 8.48 -2.88
C LEU A 144 6.65 8.69 -3.31
N GLY A 145 5.95 7.61 -3.73
CA GLY A 145 4.53 7.66 -4.07
C GLY A 145 3.65 8.09 -2.90
N LEU A 146 3.92 7.56 -1.71
CA LEU A 146 3.19 7.92 -0.48
C LEU A 146 3.50 9.32 0.04
N ILE A 147 4.62 9.93 -0.37
CA ILE A 147 4.91 11.34 -0.05
C ILE A 147 4.25 12.25 -1.08
N ALA A 148 4.65 12.10 -2.35
CA ALA A 148 4.26 13.02 -3.40
C ALA A 148 2.77 12.89 -3.74
N GLY A 149 2.21 11.68 -3.70
CA GLY A 149 0.83 11.42 -4.04
C GLY A 149 -0.16 12.19 -3.18
N PRO A 150 -0.22 11.95 -1.86
CA PRO A 150 -1.14 12.66 -0.97
C PRO A 150 -0.96 14.17 -0.97
N VAL A 151 0.28 14.67 -1.04
CA VAL A 151 0.56 16.12 -1.12
C VAL A 151 -0.03 16.71 -2.39
N LEU A 152 0.22 16.07 -3.54
CA LEU A 152 -0.37 16.51 -4.81
C LEU A 152 -1.89 16.38 -4.79
N GLY A 153 -2.44 15.31 -4.22
CA GLY A 153 -3.87 15.12 -4.09
C GLY A 153 -4.53 16.24 -3.30
N GLY A 154 -3.97 16.57 -2.13
CA GLY A 154 -4.45 17.67 -1.31
C GLY A 154 -4.33 19.02 -1.98
N LEU A 155 -3.20 19.32 -2.65
CA LEU A 155 -2.97 20.56 -3.38
C LEU A 155 -3.93 20.72 -4.58
N LEU A 156 -4.17 19.66 -5.33
CA LEU A 156 -5.04 19.69 -6.52
C LEU A 156 -6.53 19.78 -6.16
N THR A 157 -6.92 19.28 -5.01
CA THR A 157 -8.28 19.44 -4.50
C THR A 157 -8.48 20.86 -3.94
N GLY A 158 -7.48 21.37 -3.20
CA GLY A 158 -7.54 22.70 -2.60
C GLY A 158 -8.81 22.88 -1.76
N ASP A 159 -9.41 24.05 -1.88
CA ASP A 159 -10.70 24.42 -1.28
C ASP A 159 -11.90 24.11 -2.21
N SER A 160 -11.63 23.47 -3.36
CA SER A 160 -12.68 23.09 -4.30
C SER A 160 -13.41 21.85 -3.83
N GLU A 161 -14.73 21.81 -4.00
CA GLU A 161 -15.53 20.59 -3.77
C GLU A 161 -15.38 19.54 -4.88
N SER A 162 -14.54 19.83 -5.88
CA SER A 162 -14.37 18.94 -7.05
C SER A 162 -13.14 18.04 -6.86
N PHE A 163 -13.38 16.75 -6.82
CA PHE A 163 -12.36 15.70 -6.77
C PHE A 163 -11.90 15.24 -8.17
N ALA A 164 -12.49 15.76 -9.25
CA ALA A 164 -12.21 15.31 -10.61
C ALA A 164 -10.75 15.55 -11.03
N LEU A 165 -10.20 16.74 -10.72
CA LEU A 165 -8.82 17.11 -11.12
C LEU A 165 -7.75 16.17 -10.57
N PRO A 166 -7.73 15.81 -9.26
CA PRO A 166 -6.84 14.79 -8.76
C PRO A 166 -6.92 13.45 -9.49
N PHE A 167 -8.12 12.95 -9.76
CA PHE A 167 -8.30 11.67 -10.46
C PHE A 167 -7.86 11.75 -11.93
N TYR A 168 -8.13 12.85 -12.65
CA TYR A 168 -7.57 13.06 -13.98
C TYR A 168 -6.05 13.12 -13.96
N THR A 169 -5.46 13.75 -12.95
CA THR A 169 -4.01 13.78 -12.80
C THR A 169 -3.45 12.37 -12.59
N ALA A 170 -4.08 11.56 -11.74
CA ALA A 170 -3.68 10.16 -11.56
C ALA A 170 -3.82 9.35 -12.87
N ALA A 171 -4.88 9.58 -13.64
CA ALA A 171 -5.09 8.96 -14.95
C ALA A 171 -3.96 9.31 -15.93
N VAL A 172 -3.62 10.61 -16.03
CA VAL A 172 -2.52 11.09 -16.87
C VAL A 172 -1.18 10.51 -16.43
N MET A 173 -0.92 10.44 -15.13
CA MET A 173 0.32 9.83 -14.60
C MET A 173 0.43 8.36 -14.97
N SER A 174 -0.62 7.56 -14.78
CA SER A 174 -0.62 6.15 -15.19
C SER A 174 -0.49 6.01 -16.72
N LEU A 175 -1.08 6.90 -17.51
CA LEU A 175 -0.92 6.93 -18.96
C LEU A 175 0.53 7.25 -19.37
N ILE A 176 1.16 8.24 -18.75
CA ILE A 176 2.59 8.57 -18.98
C ILE A 176 3.47 7.38 -18.61
N ALA A 177 3.21 6.73 -17.49
CA ALA A 177 3.92 5.51 -17.08
C ALA A 177 3.75 4.38 -18.11
N ALA A 178 2.54 4.20 -18.66
CA ALA A 178 2.26 3.22 -19.73
C ALA A 178 3.02 3.54 -21.02
N ILE A 179 3.06 4.82 -21.42
CA ILE A 179 3.81 5.29 -22.59
C ILE A 179 5.31 5.03 -22.39
N PHE A 180 5.86 5.36 -21.23
CA PHE A 180 7.28 5.10 -20.94
C PHE A 180 7.59 3.60 -20.93
N ALA A 181 6.72 2.78 -20.32
CA ALA A 181 6.86 1.34 -20.34
C ALA A 181 6.78 0.78 -21.77
N PHE A 182 5.88 1.32 -22.61
CA PHE A 182 5.70 0.88 -23.98
C PHE A 182 6.89 1.23 -24.88
N TRP A 183 7.41 2.44 -24.82
CA TRP A 183 8.45 2.91 -25.75
C TRP A 183 9.87 2.55 -25.30
N LEU A 184 10.13 2.53 -24.01
CA LEU A 184 11.47 2.43 -23.46
C LEU A 184 11.84 1.03 -22.96
N LEU A 185 10.86 0.17 -22.65
CA LEU A 185 11.15 -1.21 -22.29
C LEU A 185 11.22 -2.11 -23.53
N PRO A 186 12.20 -3.01 -23.62
CA PRO A 186 12.31 -3.93 -24.73
C PRO A 186 11.11 -4.91 -24.76
N PRO A 187 10.64 -5.31 -25.97
CA PRO A 187 9.47 -6.20 -26.12
C PRO A 187 9.68 -7.59 -25.50
N GLN A 188 10.89 -8.10 -25.60
CA GLN A 188 11.29 -9.39 -25.03
C GLN A 188 12.32 -9.14 -23.94
N ILE A 189 11.91 -9.20 -22.69
CA ILE A 189 12.84 -9.32 -21.58
C ILE A 189 13.04 -10.81 -21.39
N VAL A 190 14.20 -11.29 -21.86
CA VAL A 190 14.60 -12.69 -21.73
C VAL A 190 14.58 -13.05 -20.25
N ARG A 191 13.73 -14.00 -19.90
CA ARG A 191 13.72 -14.59 -18.58
C ARG A 191 15.11 -15.12 -18.28
N SER A 192 15.80 -14.57 -17.28
CA SER A 192 17.06 -15.11 -16.82
C SER A 192 16.84 -16.60 -16.51
N GLU A 193 17.54 -17.50 -17.22
CA GLU A 193 17.38 -18.96 -17.09
C GLU A 193 17.63 -19.52 -15.69
N GLY A 194 18.04 -18.71 -14.73
CA GLY A 194 18.18 -19.05 -13.32
C GLY A 194 16.85 -19.25 -12.56
N GLY A 195 15.73 -18.94 -13.18
CA GLY A 195 14.37 -19.17 -12.67
C GLY A 195 13.66 -20.26 -13.46
N LYS A 196 14.25 -21.45 -13.64
CA LYS A 196 13.42 -22.65 -13.82
C LYS A 196 12.49 -22.63 -12.62
N GLY A 197 11.23 -22.29 -12.88
CA GLY A 197 10.21 -22.24 -11.87
C GLY A 197 10.39 -23.44 -10.97
N ASP A 198 10.43 -23.21 -9.68
CA ASP A 198 10.21 -24.29 -8.76
C ASP A 198 9.08 -25.11 -9.36
N GLN A 199 9.44 -26.27 -9.89
CA GLN A 199 8.48 -27.30 -10.21
C GLN A 199 7.66 -27.36 -8.94
N ALA A 200 6.38 -27.03 -9.06
CA ALA A 200 5.45 -27.10 -7.96
C ALA A 200 5.59 -28.51 -7.38
N LEU A 201 6.50 -28.65 -6.44
CA LEU A 201 6.55 -29.84 -5.63
C LEU A 201 5.16 -29.95 -5.01
N PRO A 202 4.49 -31.09 -5.14
CA PRO A 202 3.14 -31.30 -4.63
C PRO A 202 3.14 -31.42 -3.11
N ASN A 203 3.82 -30.51 -2.43
CA ASN A 203 3.85 -30.40 -0.98
C ASN A 203 2.94 -29.27 -0.55
N THR A 204 1.79 -29.68 -0.09
CA THR A 204 0.67 -28.93 0.46
C THR A 204 1.12 -27.73 1.29
N SER A 205 0.39 -26.60 1.15
CA SER A 205 0.51 -25.40 2.02
C SER A 205 0.52 -25.77 3.50
N ALA A 206 0.00 -26.93 3.85
CA ALA A 206 0.03 -27.54 5.16
C ALA A 206 1.44 -27.69 5.74
N SER A 207 2.46 -28.02 4.93
CA SER A 207 3.83 -28.19 5.44
C SER A 207 4.50 -26.89 5.89
N VAL A 208 4.19 -25.77 5.21
CA VAL A 208 4.69 -24.44 5.60
C VAL A 208 3.89 -23.91 6.80
N LEU A 209 2.61 -24.26 6.91
CA LEU A 209 1.73 -23.85 8.00
C LEU A 209 1.88 -24.71 9.26
N ALA A 210 2.47 -25.90 9.16
CA ALA A 210 2.60 -26.81 10.31
C ALA A 210 3.34 -26.18 11.51
N PRO A 211 4.47 -25.44 11.34
CA PRO A 211 5.15 -24.82 12.48
C PRO A 211 4.30 -23.69 13.09
N ARG A 212 4.07 -23.73 14.41
CA ARG A 212 3.34 -22.70 15.17
C ARG A 212 3.88 -21.29 14.92
N LYS A 213 5.21 -21.14 14.80
CA LYS A 213 5.88 -19.87 14.52
C LYS A 213 5.44 -19.23 13.19
N ASN A 214 5.19 -20.04 12.14
CA ASN A 214 4.77 -19.54 10.85
C ASN A 214 3.33 -19.04 10.89
N LYS A 215 2.45 -19.74 11.63
CA LYS A 215 1.06 -19.29 11.86
C LYS A 215 1.01 -17.97 12.63
N LEU A 216 1.82 -17.85 13.70
CA LEU A 216 1.93 -16.62 14.49
C LEU A 216 2.42 -15.45 13.64
N LEU A 217 3.42 -15.69 12.78
CA LEU A 217 3.93 -14.67 11.87
C LEU A 217 2.85 -14.21 10.87
N LEU A 218 2.11 -15.12 10.24
CA LEU A 218 1.02 -14.77 9.33
C LEU A 218 -0.11 -14.01 10.05
N MET A 219 -0.45 -14.41 11.28
CA MET A 219 -1.41 -13.68 12.11
C MET A 219 -0.92 -12.26 12.40
N GLN A 220 0.38 -12.08 12.67
CA GLN A 220 0.97 -10.77 12.86
C GLN A 220 0.90 -9.88 11.60
N TYR A 221 1.06 -10.48 10.39
CA TYR A 221 0.81 -9.77 9.13
C TYR A 221 -0.64 -9.30 9.00
N VAL A 222 -1.60 -10.18 9.27
CA VAL A 222 -3.03 -9.82 9.24
C VAL A 222 -3.30 -8.69 10.22
N THR A 223 -2.91 -8.84 11.48
CA THR A 223 -3.16 -7.86 12.55
C THR A 223 -2.51 -6.52 12.24
N HIS A 224 -1.23 -6.51 11.83
CA HIS A 224 -0.50 -5.30 11.48
C HIS A 224 -1.17 -4.57 10.30
N THR A 225 -1.46 -5.29 9.22
CA THR A 225 -2.05 -4.69 8.02
C THR A 225 -3.50 -4.25 8.26
N CYS A 226 -4.25 -5.00 9.06
CA CYS A 226 -5.60 -4.63 9.52
C CYS A 226 -5.54 -3.29 10.27
N SER A 227 -4.66 -3.17 11.25
CA SER A 227 -4.50 -1.97 12.05
C SER A 227 -4.07 -0.75 11.21
N VAL A 228 -3.09 -0.91 10.32
CA VAL A 228 -2.65 0.18 9.42
C VAL A 228 -3.77 0.62 8.48
N SER A 229 -4.51 -0.33 7.89
CA SER A 229 -5.65 0.00 7.02
C SER A 229 -6.76 0.71 7.76
N SER A 230 -7.00 0.33 9.03
CA SER A 230 -7.95 1.03 9.91
C SER A 230 -7.53 2.48 10.14
N ILE A 231 -6.25 2.75 10.39
CA ILE A 231 -5.76 4.13 10.59
C ILE A 231 -5.90 4.95 9.29
N ILE A 232 -5.55 4.39 8.14
CA ILE A 232 -5.69 5.07 6.85
C ILE A 232 -7.15 5.46 6.59
N TYR A 233 -8.10 4.63 7.06
CA TYR A 233 -9.53 4.91 6.99
C TYR A 233 -9.98 5.96 8.03
N LEU A 234 -9.61 5.76 9.31
CA LEU A 234 -10.10 6.58 10.42
C LEU A 234 -9.48 7.97 10.48
N PHE A 235 -8.18 8.09 10.16
CA PHE A 235 -7.43 9.33 10.36
C PHE A 235 -8.04 10.53 9.62
N PRO A 236 -8.33 10.46 8.31
CA PRO A 236 -8.93 11.60 7.61
C PRO A 236 -10.31 11.98 8.16
N LEU A 237 -11.14 10.99 8.53
CA LEU A 237 -12.45 11.22 9.12
C LEU A 237 -12.34 11.92 10.47
N TRP A 238 -11.46 11.40 11.32
CA TRP A 238 -11.24 11.97 12.65
C TRP A 238 -10.70 13.39 12.61
N VAL A 239 -9.71 13.70 11.75
CA VAL A 239 -9.16 15.06 11.68
C VAL A 239 -10.13 16.04 10.99
N ALA A 240 -10.98 15.56 10.10
CA ALA A 240 -12.06 16.37 9.53
C ALA A 240 -13.08 16.76 10.60
N ASP A 241 -13.48 15.83 11.46
CA ASP A 241 -14.43 16.05 12.54
C ASP A 241 -13.81 16.92 13.66
N ALA A 242 -12.66 16.50 14.21
CA ALA A 242 -12.07 17.11 15.40
C ALA A 242 -11.34 18.44 15.14
N TYR A 243 -10.76 18.60 13.94
CA TYR A 243 -9.88 19.75 13.61
C TYR A 243 -10.33 20.51 12.37
N GLN A 244 -11.42 20.11 11.73
CA GLN A 244 -11.92 20.70 10.48
C GLN A 244 -10.85 20.70 9.37
N TRP A 245 -10.04 19.64 9.32
CA TRP A 245 -9.03 19.46 8.29
C TRP A 245 -9.68 19.05 6.97
N GLY A 246 -9.36 19.79 5.91
CA GLY A 246 -9.71 19.40 4.54
C GLY A 246 -8.66 18.49 3.90
N PRO A 247 -8.89 18.10 2.63
CA PRO A 247 -8.00 17.22 1.84
C PRO A 247 -6.55 17.70 1.80
N SER A 248 -6.31 19.03 1.71
CA SER A 248 -4.98 19.64 1.69
C SER A 248 -4.20 19.37 2.96
N ASN A 249 -4.80 19.56 4.13
CA ASN A 249 -4.15 19.34 5.43
C ASN A 249 -3.80 17.86 5.61
N VAL A 250 -4.72 16.96 5.23
CA VAL A 250 -4.50 15.51 5.26
C VAL A 250 -3.38 15.14 4.28
N GLY A 251 -3.34 15.74 3.10
CA GLY A 251 -2.27 15.55 2.12
C GLY A 251 -0.91 15.94 2.67
N TYR A 252 -0.78 17.12 3.28
CA TYR A 252 0.48 17.57 3.93
C TYR A 252 0.90 16.63 5.05
N PHE A 253 -0.03 16.19 5.88
CA PHE A 253 0.26 15.24 6.95
C PHE A 253 0.84 13.93 6.41
N PHE A 254 0.22 13.32 5.38
CA PHE A 254 0.76 12.13 4.75
C PHE A 254 2.11 12.38 4.06
N GLY A 255 2.35 13.60 3.57
CA GLY A 255 3.67 14.01 3.10
C GLY A 255 4.73 13.91 4.21
N VAL A 256 4.44 14.40 5.42
CA VAL A 256 5.33 14.29 6.58
C VAL A 256 5.52 12.81 6.98
N VAL A 257 4.44 12.01 7.00
CA VAL A 257 4.52 10.55 7.21
C VAL A 257 5.48 9.92 6.21
N GLY A 258 5.34 10.26 4.93
CA GLY A 258 6.20 9.71 3.88
C GLY A 258 7.67 10.09 4.05
N VAL A 259 7.98 11.34 4.43
CA VAL A 259 9.36 11.76 4.77
C VAL A 259 9.90 10.93 5.93
N SER A 260 9.10 10.69 6.98
CA SER A 260 9.51 9.83 8.09
C SER A 260 9.79 8.39 7.64
N MET A 261 8.96 7.86 6.72
CA MET A 261 9.16 6.53 6.14
C MET A 261 10.49 6.42 5.38
N ILE A 262 10.81 7.38 4.52
CA ILE A 262 12.08 7.38 3.77
C ILE A 262 13.26 7.46 4.72
N THR A 263 13.20 8.34 5.71
CA THR A 263 14.28 8.50 6.70
C THR A 263 14.50 7.21 7.49
N LEU A 264 13.43 6.59 7.95
CA LEU A 264 13.50 5.35 8.72
C LEU A 264 13.95 4.17 7.85
N GLN A 265 13.35 3.94 6.69
CA GLN A 265 13.66 2.79 5.84
C GLN A 265 14.93 2.99 5.01
N GLY A 266 15.28 4.23 4.61
CA GLY A 266 16.37 4.54 3.71
C GLY A 266 17.78 4.34 4.30
N GLY A 267 17.92 4.27 5.62
CA GLY A 267 19.24 4.09 6.26
C GLY A 267 19.18 3.71 7.73
N LEU A 268 18.26 4.29 8.48
CA LEU A 268 18.18 4.11 9.92
C LEU A 268 17.78 2.66 10.29
N LEU A 269 16.84 2.07 9.58
CA LEU A 269 16.36 0.71 9.81
C LEU A 269 17.48 -0.34 9.69
N ALA A 270 18.31 -0.22 8.66
CA ALA A 270 19.44 -1.13 8.46
C ALA A 270 20.47 -1.02 9.61
N THR A 271 20.75 0.20 10.05
CA THR A 271 21.66 0.47 11.18
C THR A 271 21.10 -0.06 12.49
N LEU A 272 19.84 0.27 12.81
CA LEU A 272 19.16 -0.21 14.00
C LEU A 272 19.08 -1.74 14.04
N SER A 273 18.72 -2.37 12.91
CA SER A 273 18.61 -3.82 12.81
C SER A 273 19.97 -4.53 12.99
N ARG A 274 21.06 -3.89 12.54
CA ARG A 274 22.43 -4.41 12.72
C ARG A 274 22.85 -4.33 14.19
N VAL A 275 22.52 -3.22 14.88
CA VAL A 275 22.97 -2.97 16.27
C VAL A 275 22.09 -3.74 17.27
N PHE A 276 20.77 -3.70 17.11
CA PHE A 276 19.82 -4.23 18.10
C PHE A 276 19.16 -5.54 17.67
N GLY A 277 19.36 -5.98 16.42
CA GLY A 277 18.71 -7.17 15.85
C GLY A 277 17.26 -6.91 15.38
N HIS A 278 16.82 -7.69 14.39
CA HIS A 278 15.51 -7.52 13.72
C HIS A 278 14.33 -7.59 14.70
N LEU A 279 14.35 -8.55 15.64
CA LEU A 279 13.26 -8.77 16.60
C LEU A 279 13.10 -7.62 17.61
N ASN A 280 14.19 -7.04 18.10
CA ASN A 280 14.10 -5.95 19.08
C ASN A 280 13.63 -4.66 18.41
N VAL A 281 14.10 -4.36 17.20
CA VAL A 281 13.62 -3.19 16.42
C VAL A 281 12.15 -3.36 16.09
N LEU A 282 11.70 -4.56 15.70
CA LEU A 282 10.28 -4.88 15.47
C LEU A 282 9.44 -4.66 16.74
N ARG A 283 9.90 -5.13 17.90
CA ARG A 283 9.20 -4.95 19.19
C ARG A 283 9.07 -3.47 19.56
N VAL A 284 10.15 -2.70 19.44
CA VAL A 284 10.12 -1.27 19.72
C VAL A 284 9.18 -0.55 18.77
N GLY A 285 9.25 -0.84 17.46
CA GLY A 285 8.33 -0.28 16.47
C GLY A 285 6.87 -0.59 16.79
N ALA A 286 6.57 -1.83 17.15
CA ALA A 286 5.21 -2.26 17.53
C ALA A 286 4.73 -1.59 18.83
N ILE A 287 5.62 -1.41 19.82
CA ILE A 287 5.29 -0.71 21.07
C ILE A 287 5.02 0.77 20.81
N VAL A 288 5.88 1.45 20.04
CA VAL A 288 5.66 2.86 19.65
C VAL A 288 4.33 3.01 18.93
N TYR A 289 4.05 2.12 17.97
CA TYR A 289 2.80 2.07 17.24
C TYR A 289 1.58 1.94 18.17
N ALA A 290 1.58 0.91 19.03
CA ALA A 290 0.46 0.64 19.94
C ALA A 290 0.29 1.74 21.01
N ALA A 291 1.39 2.23 21.60
CA ALA A 291 1.34 3.28 22.61
C ALA A 291 0.81 4.61 22.03
N SER A 292 1.23 4.96 20.81
CA SER A 292 0.74 6.16 20.15
C SER A 292 -0.77 6.10 19.89
N LEU A 293 -1.29 4.96 19.41
CA LEU A 293 -2.72 4.77 19.21
C LEU A 293 -3.50 4.76 20.52
N PHE A 294 -2.92 4.18 21.56
CA PHE A 294 -3.51 4.16 22.90
C PHE A 294 -3.67 5.58 23.45
N VAL A 295 -2.64 6.42 23.27
CA VAL A 295 -2.70 7.86 23.68
C VAL A 295 -3.77 8.60 22.90
N VAL A 296 -3.86 8.41 21.58
CA VAL A 296 -4.91 9.04 20.75
C VAL A 296 -6.29 8.63 21.19
N ALA A 297 -6.47 7.39 21.55
CA ALA A 297 -7.79 6.84 21.89
C ALA A 297 -8.29 7.28 23.27
N LEU A 298 -7.40 7.51 24.23
CA LEU A 298 -7.74 7.93 25.60
C LEU A 298 -7.66 9.46 25.78
N GLY A 299 -6.97 10.17 24.88
CA GLY A 299 -6.74 11.59 25.01
C GLY A 299 -7.94 12.43 24.57
N GLU A 300 -8.06 13.61 25.16
CA GLU A 300 -8.91 14.65 24.61
C GLU A 300 -8.32 15.21 23.32
N THR A 301 -9.16 15.72 22.41
CA THR A 301 -8.73 16.32 21.15
C THR A 301 -7.90 17.56 21.39
N THR A 302 -6.58 17.42 21.29
CA THR A 302 -5.61 18.51 21.48
C THR A 302 -4.74 18.66 20.24
N LEU A 303 -4.17 19.85 20.01
CA LEU A 303 -3.38 20.19 18.82
C LEU A 303 -2.19 19.22 18.55
N TRP A 304 -1.70 18.51 19.55
CA TRP A 304 -0.58 17.57 19.43
C TRP A 304 -1.01 16.13 19.07
N MET A 305 -2.30 15.82 19.11
CA MET A 305 -2.81 14.46 18.79
C MET A 305 -2.43 13.96 17.40
N PRO A 306 -2.49 14.76 16.32
CA PRO A 306 -2.01 14.31 15.00
C PRO A 306 -0.54 13.87 15.01
N ALA A 307 0.30 14.47 15.88
CA ALA A 307 1.67 14.03 16.04
C ALA A 307 1.77 12.59 16.59
N MET A 308 0.85 12.17 17.45
CA MET A 308 0.81 10.78 17.91
C MET A 308 0.51 9.79 16.77
N ILE A 309 -0.36 10.19 15.84
CA ILE A 309 -0.61 9.38 14.63
C ILE A 309 0.65 9.32 13.74
N LEU A 310 1.43 10.39 13.66
CA LEU A 310 2.72 10.40 12.97
C LEU A 310 3.71 9.40 13.63
N PHE A 311 3.77 9.35 14.95
CA PHE A 311 4.58 8.35 15.67
C PHE A 311 4.05 6.93 15.44
N ALA A 312 2.73 6.74 15.39
CA ALA A 312 2.13 5.47 15.04
C ALA A 312 2.58 5.01 13.64
N PHE A 313 2.44 5.86 12.62
CA PHE A 313 2.93 5.53 11.27
C PHE A 313 4.43 5.24 11.25
N SER A 314 5.24 6.02 11.98
CA SER A 314 6.69 5.81 12.08
C SER A 314 7.03 4.46 12.70
N GLY A 315 6.36 4.07 13.79
CA GLY A 315 6.50 2.76 14.42
C GLY A 315 6.05 1.61 13.50
N SER A 316 4.93 1.82 12.78
CA SER A 316 4.41 0.85 11.81
C SER A 316 5.34 0.63 10.61
N THR A 317 6.01 1.70 10.15
CA THR A 317 6.86 1.71 8.96
C THR A 317 8.01 0.71 9.04
N VAL A 318 8.55 0.46 10.23
CA VAL A 318 9.63 -0.52 10.43
C VAL A 318 9.12 -1.96 10.54
N CYS A 319 7.85 -2.15 10.86
CA CYS A 319 7.30 -3.48 11.14
C CYS A 319 7.25 -4.37 9.89
N LEU A 320 6.68 -3.88 8.78
CA LEU A 320 6.48 -4.71 7.59
C LEU A 320 7.79 -5.19 6.93
N PRO A 321 8.82 -4.34 6.73
CA PRO A 321 10.12 -4.80 6.23
C PRO A 321 10.78 -5.84 7.15
N LEU A 322 10.70 -5.67 8.46
CA LEU A 322 11.27 -6.61 9.43
C LEU A 322 10.49 -7.94 9.47
N LEU A 323 9.16 -7.90 9.37
CA LEU A 323 8.35 -9.10 9.22
C LEU A 323 8.72 -9.87 7.95
N ASN A 324 8.96 -9.17 6.82
CA ASN A 324 9.43 -9.79 5.59
C ASN A 324 10.82 -10.43 5.73
N ALA A 325 11.75 -9.76 6.40
CA ALA A 325 13.07 -10.31 6.70
C ALA A 325 12.95 -11.61 7.55
N ILE A 326 12.20 -11.54 8.64
CA ILE A 326 11.96 -12.70 9.53
C ILE A 326 11.25 -13.83 8.77
N ALA A 327 10.26 -13.54 7.93
CA ALA A 327 9.55 -14.52 7.12
C ALA A 327 10.51 -15.27 6.18
N SER A 328 11.50 -14.58 5.61
CA SER A 328 12.51 -15.16 4.74
C SER A 328 13.55 -16.01 5.46
N GLU A 329 13.80 -15.73 6.74
CA GLU A 329 14.78 -16.43 7.58
C GLU A 329 14.20 -17.71 8.23
N ILE A 330 12.91 -17.69 8.57
CA ILE A 330 12.24 -18.80 9.28
C ILE A 330 12.07 -20.04 8.41
N VAL A 331 11.94 -19.88 7.10
CA VAL A 331 11.70 -20.98 6.17
C VAL A 331 12.93 -21.33 5.34
N GLN A 332 13.03 -22.61 4.94
CA GLN A 332 14.08 -23.07 4.04
C GLN A 332 13.98 -22.37 2.68
N SER A 333 15.10 -22.27 1.98
CA SER A 333 15.20 -21.54 0.69
C SER A 333 14.17 -21.97 -0.35
N ASN A 334 13.86 -23.28 -0.39
CA ASN A 334 12.88 -23.89 -1.30
C ASN A 334 11.41 -23.52 -0.97
N HIS A 335 11.12 -23.00 0.24
CA HIS A 335 9.77 -22.62 0.68
C HIS A 335 9.58 -21.09 0.78
N ARG A 336 10.63 -20.30 0.52
CA ARG A 336 10.57 -18.83 0.65
C ARG A 336 9.51 -18.20 -0.23
N GLY A 337 9.44 -18.58 -1.51
CA GLY A 337 8.44 -18.06 -2.45
C GLY A 337 7.02 -18.29 -1.95
N ARG A 338 6.76 -19.51 -1.44
CA ARG A 338 5.45 -19.87 -0.89
C ARG A 338 5.12 -19.06 0.37
N MET A 339 6.08 -18.91 1.28
CA MET A 339 5.90 -18.09 2.48
C MET A 339 5.60 -16.63 2.11
N MET A 340 6.32 -16.05 1.16
CA MET A 340 6.05 -14.69 0.67
C MET A 340 4.66 -14.56 0.04
N GLY A 341 4.20 -15.56 -0.71
CA GLY A 341 2.82 -15.60 -1.22
C GLY A 341 1.78 -15.62 -0.10
N MET A 342 2.02 -16.40 0.96
CA MET A 342 1.13 -16.46 2.13
C MET A 342 1.12 -15.15 2.93
N THR A 343 2.28 -14.48 3.09
CA THR A 343 2.33 -13.15 3.74
C THR A 343 1.61 -12.09 2.92
N ALA A 344 1.69 -12.14 1.59
CA ALA A 344 0.93 -11.24 0.71
C ALA A 344 -0.58 -11.47 0.84
N SER A 345 -1.03 -12.72 0.89
CA SER A 345 -2.43 -13.07 1.13
C SER A 345 -2.91 -12.60 2.50
N ALA A 346 -2.12 -12.84 3.54
CA ALA A 346 -2.39 -12.37 4.91
C ALA A 346 -2.53 -10.84 4.97
N SER A 347 -1.63 -10.12 4.29
CA SER A 347 -1.71 -8.65 4.18
C SER A 347 -2.97 -8.19 3.43
N SER A 348 -3.42 -8.93 2.42
CA SER A 348 -4.65 -8.61 1.68
C SER A 348 -5.89 -8.79 2.56
N VAL A 349 -5.94 -9.86 3.36
CA VAL A 349 -7.00 -10.05 4.36
C VAL A 349 -7.04 -8.89 5.35
N GLY A 350 -5.88 -8.47 5.87
CA GLY A 350 -5.81 -7.32 6.79
C GLY A 350 -6.33 -6.02 6.16
N ARG A 351 -6.00 -5.75 4.90
CA ARG A 351 -6.50 -4.57 4.16
C ARG A 351 -8.02 -4.57 3.95
N ILE A 352 -8.64 -5.72 3.86
CA ILE A 352 -10.10 -5.85 3.74
C ILE A 352 -10.76 -5.72 5.11
N VAL A 353 -10.25 -6.44 6.09
CA VAL A 353 -10.86 -6.52 7.44
C VAL A 353 -10.70 -5.20 8.20
N GLY A 354 -9.57 -4.48 8.02
CA GLY A 354 -9.27 -3.26 8.77
C GLY A 354 -10.34 -2.17 8.66
N PRO A 355 -10.64 -1.67 7.46
CA PRO A 355 -11.68 -0.66 7.29
C PRO A 355 -13.08 -1.10 7.74
N LEU A 356 -13.45 -2.39 7.53
CA LEU A 356 -14.73 -2.95 8.01
C LEU A 356 -14.82 -2.90 9.52
N PHE A 357 -13.78 -3.37 10.20
CA PHE A 357 -13.72 -3.37 11.65
C PHE A 357 -13.77 -1.95 12.22
N ALA A 358 -12.99 -1.04 11.61
CA ALA A 358 -12.97 0.36 12.01
C ALA A 358 -14.31 1.07 11.77
N ALA A 359 -14.97 0.85 10.64
CA ALA A 359 -16.29 1.41 10.35
C ALA A 359 -17.36 0.86 11.30
N GLY A 360 -17.35 -0.44 11.59
CA GLY A 360 -18.25 -1.05 12.55
C GLY A 360 -18.11 -0.50 13.97
N LEU A 361 -16.86 -0.25 14.40
CA LEU A 361 -16.62 0.39 15.70
C LEU A 361 -17.01 1.87 15.70
N LEU A 362 -16.70 2.60 14.62
CA LEU A 362 -17.07 4.00 14.49
C LEU A 362 -18.57 4.21 14.55
N SER A 363 -19.34 3.40 13.82
CA SER A 363 -20.81 3.50 13.78
C SER A 363 -21.48 3.12 15.09
N SER A 364 -20.89 2.18 15.87
CA SER A 364 -21.49 1.70 17.11
C SER A 364 -21.06 2.47 18.35
N GLN A 365 -19.87 3.05 18.35
CA GLN A 365 -19.23 3.52 19.59
C GLN A 365 -18.37 4.79 19.42
N GLY A 366 -18.34 5.39 18.24
CA GLY A 366 -17.60 6.60 17.95
C GLY A 366 -16.07 6.43 17.81
N PHE A 367 -15.35 7.55 17.63
CA PHE A 367 -13.91 7.54 17.35
C PHE A 367 -13.05 6.92 18.46
N GLY A 368 -13.38 7.16 19.74
CA GLY A 368 -12.59 6.63 20.85
C GLY A 368 -12.46 5.10 20.81
N MET A 369 -13.55 4.39 20.51
CA MET A 369 -13.54 2.93 20.36
C MET A 369 -12.94 2.48 19.06
N ALA A 370 -13.14 3.23 17.98
CA ALA A 370 -12.52 2.91 16.71
C ALA A 370 -10.98 2.92 16.81
N TRP A 371 -10.41 3.76 17.68
CA TRP A 371 -8.98 3.78 17.96
C TRP A 371 -8.50 2.65 18.88
N LEU A 372 -9.30 2.25 19.87
CA LEU A 372 -8.89 1.26 20.88
C LEU A 372 -9.65 -0.06 20.84
N GLY A 373 -10.84 -0.07 20.25
CA GLY A 373 -11.83 -1.09 20.56
C GLY A 373 -12.50 -0.89 21.95
N ARG A 374 -12.65 0.37 22.44
CA ARG A 374 -13.38 0.69 23.69
C ARG A 374 -14.11 2.04 23.63
N SER A 375 -15.33 2.12 24.12
CA SER A 375 -16.12 3.34 24.19
C SER A 375 -15.86 4.13 25.47
N VAL A 376 -15.68 5.40 25.36
CA VAL A 376 -15.73 6.34 26.49
C VAL A 376 -16.43 7.65 26.15
N LEU A 377 -17.30 7.72 25.18
CA LEU A 377 -18.15 8.90 25.01
C LEU A 377 -19.60 8.50 24.76
N PRO A 378 -20.57 9.19 25.44
CA PRO A 378 -21.97 8.99 25.16
C PRO A 378 -22.29 9.42 23.72
N PRO A 379 -23.34 8.84 23.10
CA PRO A 379 -23.80 9.30 21.81
C PRO A 379 -24.39 10.71 22.01
N GLY A 380 -23.56 11.70 21.79
CA GLY A 380 -23.94 13.09 21.73
C GLY A 380 -23.91 13.52 20.28
N ASP A 381 -25.09 13.61 19.75
CA ASP A 381 -25.51 14.45 18.64
C ASP A 381 -24.56 14.61 17.44
N GLN A 382 -25.03 14.11 16.31
CA GLN A 382 -24.81 14.63 14.97
C GLN A 382 -23.79 13.94 14.08
N LEU A 383 -24.34 13.30 13.13
CA LEU A 383 -24.40 13.82 11.74
C LEU A 383 -25.50 13.04 11.00
#